data_6a4f6d7750ddb54cdf6ad1940a368e8c
#
_entry.id   6a4f6d7750ddb54cdf6ad1940a368e8c
#
_cell.length_a   1.000
_cell.length_b   1.000
_cell.length_c   1.000
_cell.angle_alpha   90.00
_cell.angle_beta   90.00
_cell.angle_gamma   90.00
#
_symmetry.space_group_name_H-M   'P 1'
#
loop_
_entity.id
_entity.type
_entity.pdbx_description
1 polymer ?
#
loop_
_entity_poly.entity_id
_entity_poly.type
_entity_poly.pdbx_seq_one_letter_code
_entity_poly.pdbx_strand_id
1 'polypeptide(L)'
;MYVKKYKSRNIYGKLKVCRYLLSHKSLKKLVPHTVSFSRKHMASMMAEHSSVYVKPDTGSLGVGIFKVKKSKGSGYTVKHIVNKKQLSHRLNSTSAVYDHINKRSEKRLIIQKGISLDRVNGRAYDIRVMVQRKPGGSWTVNCCMVKVGAPKKIVTNYYQGGKLYTMEKLGKEQGLSPKKTAKRISQLKSKSLKIAKHLSGKRKGMHELGIDFAYDKNQNLWVIEVNSNHPQFYPMKRLDPKAYKKMKEFARSYGRKDA
;
A
#
# COMPACT_ATOMS: atom_id res chain seq x y z
N MET A 1 -8.89 16.09 2.87
CA MET A 1 -7.58 15.45 3.16
C MET A 1 -7.19 15.82 4.58
N TYR A 2 -6.63 14.89 5.38
CA TYR A 2 -6.17 15.22 6.74
C TYR A 2 -5.04 16.27 6.69
N VAL A 3 -5.21 17.35 7.41
CA VAL A 3 -4.21 18.41 7.56
C VAL A 3 -3.38 18.14 8.80
N LYS A 4 -2.07 17.93 8.63
CA LYS A 4 -1.16 17.69 9.74
C LYS A 4 -1.02 18.92 10.63
N LYS A 5 -1.23 18.74 11.92
CA LYS A 5 -1.01 19.75 12.97
C LYS A 5 0.26 19.50 13.80
N TYR A 6 1.25 18.73 13.25
CA TYR A 6 2.48 18.35 13.94
C TYR A 6 3.70 18.33 13.00
N LYS A 7 4.89 18.36 13.59
CA LYS A 7 6.17 18.54 12.90
C LYS A 7 6.63 17.24 12.20
N SER A 8 5.94 16.82 11.14
CA SER A 8 6.41 15.75 10.25
C SER A 8 5.98 16.04 8.83
N ARG A 9 6.93 16.39 7.97
CA ARG A 9 6.66 16.65 6.55
C ARG A 9 6.24 15.37 5.83
N ASN A 10 5.57 15.51 4.70
CA ASN A 10 5.07 14.42 3.88
C ASN A 10 5.40 14.63 2.40
N ILE A 11 5.25 13.56 1.62
CA ILE A 11 5.32 13.58 0.17
C ILE A 11 3.89 13.37 -0.35
N TYR A 12 3.36 14.37 -1.05
CA TYR A 12 2.04 14.27 -1.68
C TYR A 12 2.15 13.53 -3.02
N GLY A 13 1.22 12.61 -3.24
CA GLY A 13 1.08 11.85 -4.46
C GLY A 13 1.88 10.54 -4.48
N LYS A 14 1.15 9.45 -4.78
CA LYS A 14 1.72 8.10 -4.93
C LYS A 14 2.68 8.03 -6.10
N LEU A 15 2.37 8.72 -7.21
CA LEU A 15 3.23 8.77 -8.38
C LEU A 15 4.59 9.42 -8.06
N LYS A 16 4.59 10.49 -7.25
CA LYS A 16 5.83 11.14 -6.81
C LYS A 16 6.68 10.22 -5.94
N VAL A 17 6.06 9.50 -5.00
CA VAL A 17 6.74 8.49 -4.19
C VAL A 17 7.34 7.40 -5.07
N CYS A 18 6.58 6.86 -6.04
CA CYS A 18 7.08 5.85 -6.99
C CYS A 18 8.31 6.38 -7.75
N ARG A 19 8.27 7.61 -8.28
CA ARG A 19 9.41 8.23 -8.98
C ARG A 19 10.66 8.33 -8.09
N TYR A 20 10.50 8.74 -6.83
CA TYR A 20 11.62 8.77 -5.89
C TYR A 20 12.19 7.38 -5.63
N LEU A 21 11.37 6.36 -5.44
CA LEU A 21 11.85 5.00 -5.21
C LEU A 21 12.52 4.40 -6.46
N LEU A 22 12.03 4.72 -7.66
CA LEU A 22 12.61 4.29 -8.93
C LEU A 22 14.01 4.86 -9.16
N SER A 23 14.32 6.05 -8.63
CA SER A 23 15.67 6.65 -8.73
C SER A 23 16.73 5.97 -7.85
N HIS A 24 16.33 4.99 -7.01
CA HIS A 24 17.26 4.29 -6.13
C HIS A 24 17.58 2.89 -6.65
N LYS A 25 18.86 2.56 -6.91
CA LYS A 25 19.34 1.29 -7.53
C LYS A 25 18.73 0.03 -6.93
N SER A 26 18.62 -0.09 -5.60
CA SER A 26 18.11 -1.30 -4.94
C SER A 26 16.62 -1.26 -4.59
N LEU A 27 15.94 -0.10 -4.66
CA LEU A 27 14.51 0.02 -4.36
C LEU A 27 13.65 -0.03 -5.61
N LYS A 28 14.18 0.33 -6.79
CA LYS A 28 13.43 0.33 -8.06
C LYS A 28 12.76 -1.01 -8.36
N LYS A 29 13.39 -2.12 -7.97
CA LYS A 29 12.87 -3.49 -8.16
C LYS A 29 11.61 -3.80 -7.32
N LEU A 30 11.33 -3.00 -6.28
CA LEU A 30 10.17 -3.17 -5.41
C LEU A 30 8.95 -2.39 -5.88
N VAL A 31 9.11 -1.49 -6.86
CA VAL A 31 8.05 -0.57 -7.29
C VAL A 31 7.30 -1.16 -8.48
N PRO A 32 5.99 -1.42 -8.35
CA PRO A 32 5.19 -1.83 -9.50
C PRO A 32 5.16 -0.75 -10.57
N HIS A 33 5.13 -1.12 -11.86
CA HIS A 33 4.96 -0.19 -12.95
C HIS A 33 3.78 0.74 -12.68
N THR A 34 4.03 2.03 -12.62
CA THR A 34 3.04 3.04 -12.20
C THR A 34 3.14 4.28 -13.07
N VAL A 35 2.02 4.69 -13.66
CA VAL A 35 1.93 5.85 -14.55
C VAL A 35 0.74 6.74 -14.19
N SER A 36 0.67 7.95 -14.72
CA SER A 36 -0.51 8.81 -14.63
C SER A 36 -1.70 8.22 -15.41
N PHE A 37 -2.92 8.49 -14.94
CA PHE A 37 -4.12 8.04 -15.63
C PHE A 37 -4.37 8.88 -16.90
N SER A 38 -4.42 8.21 -18.04
CA SER A 38 -4.78 8.77 -19.34
C SER A 38 -5.27 7.65 -20.26
N ARG A 39 -5.95 7.97 -21.37
CA ARG A 39 -6.36 6.98 -22.40
C ARG A 39 -5.17 6.21 -22.92
N LYS A 40 -4.10 6.92 -23.32
CA LYS A 40 -2.86 6.32 -23.83
C LYS A 40 -2.25 5.34 -22.81
N HIS A 41 -2.11 5.77 -21.54
CA HIS A 41 -1.56 4.90 -20.52
C HIS A 41 -2.49 3.75 -20.14
N MET A 42 -3.82 3.91 -20.21
CA MET A 42 -4.74 2.79 -19.99
C MET A 42 -4.53 1.71 -21.06
N ALA A 43 -4.41 2.10 -22.33
CA ALA A 43 -4.17 1.16 -23.43
C ALA A 43 -2.83 0.45 -23.26
N SER A 44 -1.71 1.18 -23.08
CA SER A 44 -0.38 0.59 -22.92
C SER A 44 -0.27 -0.33 -21.71
N MET A 45 -0.77 0.10 -20.54
CA MET A 45 -0.74 -0.71 -19.32
C MET A 45 -1.57 -1.99 -19.41
N MET A 46 -2.71 -1.94 -20.13
CA MET A 46 -3.51 -3.13 -20.37
C MET A 46 -2.94 -4.01 -21.50
N ALA A 47 -2.14 -3.47 -22.43
CA ALA A 47 -1.37 -4.30 -23.36
C ALA A 47 -0.31 -5.13 -22.64
N GLU A 48 0.47 -4.49 -21.74
CA GLU A 48 1.59 -5.12 -21.03
C GLU A 48 1.17 -6.03 -19.86
N HIS A 49 0.04 -5.75 -19.22
CA HIS A 49 -0.34 -6.39 -17.95
C HIS A 49 -1.72 -7.03 -18.03
N SER A 50 -1.89 -8.20 -17.42
CA SER A 50 -3.20 -8.90 -17.31
C SER A 50 -4.19 -8.16 -16.40
N SER A 51 -3.70 -7.33 -15.49
CA SER A 51 -4.53 -6.49 -14.61
C SER A 51 -3.79 -5.26 -14.12
N VAL A 52 -4.55 -4.19 -13.86
CA VAL A 52 -4.05 -2.95 -13.27
C VAL A 52 -5.01 -2.46 -12.18
N TYR A 53 -4.47 -1.65 -11.28
CA TYR A 53 -5.27 -0.84 -10.35
C TYR A 53 -5.23 0.62 -10.76
N VAL A 54 -6.41 1.23 -10.86
CA VAL A 54 -6.55 2.69 -10.98
C VAL A 54 -6.97 3.22 -9.63
N LYS A 55 -6.24 4.21 -9.12
CA LYS A 55 -6.47 4.73 -7.77
C LYS A 55 -6.11 6.21 -7.67
N PRO A 56 -6.73 6.97 -6.73
CA PRO A 56 -6.37 8.37 -6.52
C PRO A 56 -4.87 8.51 -6.18
N ASP A 57 -4.20 9.45 -6.84
CA ASP A 57 -2.80 9.80 -6.56
C ASP A 57 -2.64 10.25 -5.11
N THR A 58 -3.65 10.98 -4.61
CA THR A 58 -3.78 11.38 -3.19
C THR A 58 -5.08 10.80 -2.63
N GLY A 59 -5.02 10.19 -1.46
CA GLY A 59 -6.17 9.56 -0.80
C GLY A 59 -5.77 8.39 0.08
N SER A 60 -6.72 7.86 0.84
CA SER A 60 -6.54 6.80 1.83
C SER A 60 -7.77 5.90 1.91
N LEU A 61 -7.76 4.92 2.83
CA LEU A 61 -8.88 4.03 3.16
C LEU A 61 -9.39 3.13 2.04
N GLY A 62 -8.68 3.02 0.92
CA GLY A 62 -9.10 2.18 -0.20
C GLY A 62 -10.29 2.71 -0.98
N VAL A 63 -10.63 4.00 -0.83
CA VAL A 63 -11.72 4.66 -1.54
C VAL A 63 -11.28 5.10 -2.94
N GLY A 64 -12.17 4.94 -3.93
CA GLY A 64 -11.90 5.33 -5.32
C GLY A 64 -10.90 4.41 -6.03
N ILE A 65 -10.77 3.17 -5.59
CA ILE A 65 -9.90 2.17 -6.24
C ILE A 65 -10.72 1.34 -7.21
N PHE A 66 -10.22 1.26 -8.44
CA PHE A 66 -10.72 0.37 -9.49
C PHE A 66 -9.68 -0.70 -9.81
N LYS A 67 -10.12 -1.94 -9.93
CA LYS A 67 -9.32 -3.04 -10.47
C LYS A 67 -9.81 -3.37 -11.85
N VAL A 68 -8.94 -3.22 -12.85
CA VAL A 68 -9.20 -3.61 -14.23
C VAL A 68 -8.46 -4.90 -14.54
N LYS A 69 -9.12 -5.86 -15.15
CA LYS A 69 -8.55 -7.15 -15.55
C LYS A 69 -9.00 -7.51 -16.96
N LYS A 70 -8.11 -8.07 -17.78
CA LYS A 70 -8.50 -8.73 -19.06
C LYS A 70 -9.51 -9.83 -18.77
N SER A 71 -10.63 -9.85 -19.46
CA SER A 71 -11.64 -10.92 -19.35
C SER A 71 -11.20 -12.16 -20.10
N LYS A 72 -11.74 -13.32 -19.73
CA LYS A 72 -11.64 -14.52 -20.57
C LYS A 72 -12.46 -14.26 -21.85
N GLY A 73 -11.88 -14.52 -23.01
CA GLY A 73 -12.43 -14.13 -24.31
C GLY A 73 -12.02 -12.69 -24.66
N SER A 74 -12.95 -11.74 -24.72
CA SER A 74 -12.70 -10.36 -25.11
C SER A 74 -13.07 -9.36 -24.00
N GLY A 75 -12.47 -8.15 -24.08
CA GLY A 75 -12.81 -7.02 -23.22
C GLY A 75 -12.19 -7.09 -21.80
N TYR A 76 -12.78 -6.32 -20.89
CA TYR A 76 -12.21 -6.02 -19.56
C TYR A 76 -13.29 -6.09 -18.48
N THR A 77 -12.91 -6.60 -17.32
CA THR A 77 -13.73 -6.53 -16.13
C THR A 77 -13.19 -5.41 -15.22
N VAL A 78 -14.03 -4.44 -14.89
CA VAL A 78 -13.75 -3.35 -13.96
C VAL A 78 -14.47 -3.61 -12.66
N LYS A 79 -13.74 -3.72 -11.55
CA LYS A 79 -14.31 -3.86 -10.21
C LYS A 79 -13.96 -2.65 -9.37
N HIS A 80 -14.90 -2.12 -8.60
CA HIS A 80 -14.69 -1.04 -7.64
C HIS A 80 -15.62 -1.17 -6.43
N ILE A 81 -15.36 -0.40 -5.38
CA ILE A 81 -16.12 -0.47 -4.13
C ILE A 81 -16.83 0.87 -3.91
N VAL A 82 -18.15 0.83 -3.75
CA VAL A 82 -19.01 1.94 -3.37
C VAL A 82 -19.79 1.54 -2.13
N ASN A 83 -19.80 2.34 -1.08
CA ASN A 83 -20.52 2.09 0.16
C ASN A 83 -20.31 0.64 0.70
N LYS A 84 -19.04 0.21 0.73
CA LYS A 84 -18.61 -1.15 1.11
C LYS A 84 -19.11 -2.29 0.21
N LYS A 85 -19.95 -2.03 -0.80
CA LYS A 85 -20.38 -3.01 -1.81
C LYS A 85 -19.40 -3.02 -2.99
N GLN A 86 -18.99 -4.20 -3.45
CA GLN A 86 -18.14 -4.34 -4.63
C GLN A 86 -19.00 -4.53 -5.87
N LEU A 87 -18.87 -3.60 -6.80
CA LEU A 87 -19.51 -3.61 -8.12
C LEU A 87 -18.56 -4.17 -9.17
N SER A 88 -19.13 -4.74 -10.24
CA SER A 88 -18.37 -5.32 -11.35
C SER A 88 -19.05 -4.96 -12.67
N HIS A 89 -18.28 -4.43 -13.62
CA HIS A 89 -18.75 -4.05 -14.95
C HIS A 89 -17.88 -4.75 -16.00
N ARG A 90 -18.50 -5.18 -17.10
CA ARG A 90 -17.80 -5.70 -18.27
C ARG A 90 -17.80 -4.62 -19.36
N LEU A 91 -16.63 -4.36 -19.96
CA LEU A 91 -16.42 -3.31 -20.95
C LEU A 91 -15.59 -3.87 -22.12
N ASN A 92 -15.86 -3.43 -23.33
CA ASN A 92 -15.30 -4.06 -24.52
C ASN A 92 -13.95 -3.48 -24.95
N SER A 93 -13.58 -2.27 -24.50
CA SER A 93 -12.34 -1.62 -24.91
C SER A 93 -11.67 -0.87 -23.76
N THR A 94 -10.37 -0.58 -23.90
CA THR A 94 -9.62 0.26 -22.94
C THR A 94 -10.13 1.70 -22.94
N SER A 95 -10.68 2.21 -24.06
CA SER A 95 -11.33 3.52 -24.12
C SER A 95 -12.60 3.54 -23.26
N ALA A 96 -13.46 2.53 -23.37
CA ALA A 96 -14.64 2.39 -22.54
C ALA A 96 -14.29 2.26 -21.05
N VAL A 97 -13.20 1.54 -20.73
CA VAL A 97 -12.67 1.47 -19.34
C VAL A 97 -12.22 2.84 -18.84
N TYR A 98 -11.48 3.59 -19.66
CA TYR A 98 -11.06 4.95 -19.29
C TYR A 98 -12.27 5.85 -19.01
N ASP A 99 -13.26 5.88 -19.91
CA ASP A 99 -14.45 6.73 -19.76
C ASP A 99 -15.28 6.35 -18.53
N HIS A 100 -15.44 5.03 -18.31
CA HIS A 100 -16.17 4.52 -17.15
C HIS A 100 -15.54 4.98 -15.83
N ILE A 101 -14.21 4.98 -15.74
CA ILE A 101 -13.47 5.39 -14.53
C ILE A 101 -13.46 6.90 -14.41
N ASN A 102 -13.20 7.63 -15.52
CA ASN A 102 -13.07 9.07 -15.54
C ASN A 102 -14.35 9.77 -15.08
N LYS A 103 -15.53 9.29 -15.54
CA LYS A 103 -16.85 9.80 -15.11
C LYS A 103 -17.14 9.60 -13.61
N ARG A 104 -16.35 8.76 -12.89
CA ARG A 104 -16.56 8.40 -11.48
C ARG A 104 -15.53 8.99 -10.54
N SER A 105 -14.62 9.80 -11.04
CA SER A 105 -13.57 10.40 -10.20
C SER A 105 -13.17 11.78 -10.69
N GLU A 106 -13.35 12.74 -9.84
CA GLU A 106 -12.84 14.12 -10.01
C GLU A 106 -11.37 14.26 -9.56
N LYS A 107 -10.81 13.22 -8.97
CA LYS A 107 -9.45 13.24 -8.43
C LYS A 107 -8.44 12.84 -9.51
N ARG A 108 -7.24 13.43 -9.42
CA ARG A 108 -6.10 12.93 -10.18
C ARG A 108 -5.84 11.45 -9.85
N LEU A 109 -5.84 10.62 -10.88
CA LEU A 109 -5.67 9.18 -10.77
C LEU A 109 -4.30 8.73 -11.29
N ILE A 110 -3.86 7.55 -10.84
CA ILE A 110 -2.72 6.79 -11.35
C ILE A 110 -3.16 5.40 -11.76
N ILE A 111 -2.44 4.80 -12.70
CA ILE A 111 -2.55 3.39 -13.08
C ILE A 111 -1.32 2.68 -12.54
N GLN A 112 -1.52 1.57 -11.85
CA GLN A 112 -0.45 0.73 -11.31
C GLN A 112 -0.66 -0.71 -11.71
N LYS A 113 0.42 -1.41 -12.14
CA LYS A 113 0.42 -2.85 -12.39
C LYS A 113 -0.23 -3.61 -11.25
N GLY A 114 -1.17 -4.48 -11.56
CA GLY A 114 -1.80 -5.38 -10.59
C GLY A 114 -0.85 -6.50 -10.19
N ILE A 115 -0.57 -6.59 -8.89
CA ILE A 115 0.25 -7.67 -8.34
C ILE A 115 -0.66 -8.84 -7.96
N SER A 116 -0.31 -10.05 -8.38
CA SER A 116 -0.96 -11.29 -7.93
C SER A 116 -0.50 -11.61 -6.52
N LEU A 117 -1.18 -11.01 -5.54
CA LEU A 117 -0.81 -11.11 -4.12
C LEU A 117 -0.80 -12.56 -3.65
N ASP A 118 0.16 -12.88 -2.80
CA ASP A 118 0.17 -14.08 -1.99
C ASP A 118 -1.05 -14.13 -1.07
N ARG A 119 -1.40 -15.32 -0.57
CA ARG A 119 -2.64 -15.56 0.15
C ARG A 119 -2.41 -16.30 1.45
N VAL A 120 -3.30 -16.07 2.39
CA VAL A 120 -3.47 -16.85 3.61
C VAL A 120 -4.95 -17.25 3.70
N ASN A 121 -5.22 -18.56 3.86
CA ASN A 121 -6.59 -19.10 3.89
C ASN A 121 -7.45 -18.59 2.71
N GLY A 122 -6.89 -18.63 1.49
CA GLY A 122 -7.54 -18.19 0.27
C GLY A 122 -7.70 -16.67 0.10
N ARG A 123 -7.27 -15.83 1.06
CA ARG A 123 -7.43 -14.38 1.09
C ARG A 123 -6.12 -13.66 0.86
N ALA A 124 -6.14 -12.66 -0.01
CA ALA A 124 -4.99 -11.80 -0.25
C ALA A 124 -4.64 -10.99 1.01
N TYR A 125 -3.36 -10.71 1.22
CA TYR A 125 -2.89 -9.87 2.32
C TYR A 125 -1.84 -8.86 1.84
N ASP A 126 -1.67 -7.81 2.61
CA ASP A 126 -0.53 -6.91 2.59
C ASP A 126 0.00 -6.67 4.00
N ILE A 127 1.20 -6.07 4.09
CA ILE A 127 1.91 -5.88 5.35
C ILE A 127 2.22 -4.40 5.52
N ARG A 128 1.60 -3.75 6.52
CA ARG A 128 1.95 -2.40 6.96
C ARG A 128 3.18 -2.45 7.85
N VAL A 129 4.23 -1.76 7.46
CA VAL A 129 5.40 -1.51 8.31
C VAL A 129 5.40 -0.06 8.75
N MET A 130 5.39 0.19 10.06
CA MET A 130 5.52 1.52 10.62
C MET A 130 6.98 1.84 10.93
N VAL A 131 7.44 2.94 10.35
CA VAL A 131 8.80 3.45 10.53
C VAL A 131 8.72 4.88 11.06
N GLN A 132 9.41 5.15 12.15
CA GLN A 132 9.41 6.46 12.79
C GLN A 132 10.81 6.84 13.24
N ARG A 133 11.04 8.14 13.43
CA ARG A 133 12.25 8.67 14.09
C ARG A 133 11.90 9.83 15.00
N LYS A 134 12.58 9.94 16.12
CA LYS A 134 12.56 11.14 16.97
C LYS A 134 13.33 12.28 16.24
N PRO A 135 13.08 13.56 16.56
CA PRO A 135 13.92 14.65 16.07
C PRO A 135 15.41 14.38 16.39
N GLY A 136 16.29 14.56 15.40
CA GLY A 136 17.72 14.23 15.51
C GLY A 136 18.06 12.73 15.50
N GLY A 137 17.07 11.84 15.66
CA GLY A 137 17.30 10.41 15.82
C GLY A 137 17.29 9.60 14.51
N SER A 138 17.68 8.34 14.62
CA SER A 138 17.67 7.37 13.54
C SER A 138 16.30 6.80 13.24
N TRP A 139 16.06 6.39 12.00
CA TRP A 139 14.85 5.67 11.60
C TRP A 139 14.75 4.31 12.29
N THR A 140 13.61 4.04 12.89
CA THR A 140 13.30 2.80 13.63
C THR A 140 12.04 2.15 13.08
N VAL A 141 12.07 0.85 12.84
CA VAL A 141 10.87 0.06 12.55
C VAL A 141 10.19 -0.29 13.87
N ASN A 142 8.98 0.20 14.06
CA ASN A 142 8.23 0.03 15.31
C ASN A 142 7.22 -1.12 15.26
N CYS A 143 6.67 -1.45 14.08
CA CYS A 143 5.83 -2.64 13.93
C CYS A 143 5.75 -3.15 12.49
N CYS A 144 5.35 -4.43 12.37
CA CYS A 144 4.88 -5.04 11.12
C CYS A 144 3.47 -5.61 11.39
N MET A 145 2.47 -5.11 10.70
CA MET A 145 1.07 -5.50 10.84
C MET A 145 0.55 -6.05 9.51
N VAL A 146 0.00 -7.26 9.54
CA VAL A 146 -0.57 -7.91 8.36
C VAL A 146 -2.05 -7.57 8.24
N LYS A 147 -2.47 -7.09 7.07
CA LYS A 147 -3.87 -6.80 6.73
C LYS A 147 -4.37 -7.88 5.78
N VAL A 148 -5.21 -8.78 6.26
CA VAL A 148 -5.81 -9.87 5.47
C VAL A 148 -7.17 -9.40 4.95
N GLY A 149 -7.32 -9.34 3.63
CA GLY A 149 -8.51 -8.82 2.98
C GLY A 149 -9.77 -9.61 3.30
N ALA A 150 -10.93 -8.96 3.21
CA ALA A 150 -12.22 -9.64 3.27
C ALA A 150 -12.38 -10.58 2.06
N PRO A 151 -13.20 -11.65 2.17
CA PRO A 151 -13.45 -12.57 1.07
C PRO A 151 -13.91 -11.84 -0.20
N LYS A 152 -13.39 -12.24 -1.35
CA LYS A 152 -13.77 -11.73 -2.69
C LYS A 152 -13.57 -10.21 -2.92
N LYS A 153 -13.01 -9.44 -1.95
CA LYS A 153 -12.73 -8.00 -2.13
C LYS A 153 -11.44 -7.75 -2.92
N ILE A 154 -11.41 -6.63 -3.64
CA ILE A 154 -10.22 -6.21 -4.44
C ILE A 154 -9.14 -5.51 -3.61
N VAL A 155 -9.43 -5.19 -2.34
CA VAL A 155 -8.53 -4.50 -1.41
C VAL A 155 -8.37 -5.31 -0.12
N THR A 156 -7.25 -5.11 0.57
CA THR A 156 -6.90 -5.77 1.84
C THR A 156 -7.19 -4.88 3.05
N ASN A 157 -7.73 -3.69 2.84
CA ASN A 157 -7.91 -2.66 3.86
C ASN A 157 -8.83 -3.13 5.01
N TYR A 158 -8.41 -2.90 6.26
CA TYR A 158 -9.17 -3.21 7.47
C TYR A 158 -10.57 -2.55 7.47
N TYR A 159 -10.66 -1.29 7.04
CA TYR A 159 -11.92 -0.55 6.92
C TYR A 159 -12.95 -1.21 5.99
N GLN A 160 -12.48 -2.04 5.06
CA GLN A 160 -13.31 -2.81 4.12
C GLN A 160 -13.62 -4.23 4.61
N GLY A 161 -13.52 -4.48 5.93
CA GLY A 161 -13.82 -5.77 6.55
C GLY A 161 -12.65 -6.77 6.58
N GLY A 162 -11.42 -6.27 6.41
CA GLY A 162 -10.21 -7.08 6.57
C GLY A 162 -9.95 -7.49 8.02
N LYS A 163 -9.12 -8.53 8.22
CA LYS A 163 -8.61 -8.97 9.52
C LYS A 163 -7.16 -8.54 9.70
N LEU A 164 -6.73 -8.40 10.97
CA LEU A 164 -5.35 -8.07 11.31
C LEU A 164 -4.66 -9.27 11.92
N TYR A 165 -3.43 -9.53 11.49
CA TYR A 165 -2.55 -10.58 12.04
C TYR A 165 -1.19 -9.98 12.41
N THR A 166 -0.50 -10.65 13.34
CA THR A 166 0.95 -10.47 13.50
C THR A 166 1.70 -11.23 12.39
N MET A 167 3.00 -10.98 12.23
CA MET A 167 3.82 -11.72 11.27
C MET A 167 3.97 -13.20 11.68
N GLU A 168 3.99 -13.49 12.97
CA GLU A 168 4.06 -14.84 13.54
C GLU A 168 2.78 -15.60 13.20
N LYS A 169 1.61 -14.97 13.41
CA LYS A 169 0.33 -15.57 13.03
C LYS A 169 0.24 -15.83 11.53
N LEU A 170 0.68 -14.89 10.69
CA LEU A 170 0.75 -15.11 9.24
C LEU A 170 1.63 -16.30 8.89
N GLY A 171 2.83 -16.38 9.50
CA GLY A 171 3.77 -17.49 9.28
C GLY A 171 3.17 -18.85 9.64
N LYS A 172 2.53 -18.94 10.82
CA LYS A 172 1.84 -20.16 11.27
C LYS A 172 0.72 -20.57 10.30
N GLU A 173 -0.14 -19.65 9.91
CA GLU A 173 -1.27 -19.89 9.00
C GLU A 173 -0.82 -20.28 7.57
N GLN A 174 0.41 -19.90 7.17
CA GLN A 174 1.01 -20.28 5.88
C GLN A 174 1.94 -21.49 5.96
N GLY A 175 2.07 -22.16 7.14
CA GLY A 175 2.99 -23.28 7.34
C GLY A 175 4.47 -22.90 7.20
N LEU A 176 4.84 -21.64 7.44
CA LEU A 176 6.24 -21.22 7.41
C LEU A 176 6.95 -21.56 8.71
N SER A 177 8.18 -22.06 8.61
CA SER A 177 9.03 -22.25 9.79
C SER A 177 9.33 -20.91 10.49
N PRO A 178 9.62 -20.92 11.80
CA PRO A 178 10.03 -19.70 12.53
C PRO A 178 11.20 -18.98 11.87
N LYS A 179 12.19 -19.72 11.34
CA LYS A 179 13.35 -19.18 10.61
C LYS A 179 12.93 -18.43 9.33
N LYS A 180 12.00 -18.99 8.55
CA LYS A 180 11.46 -18.32 7.34
C LYS A 180 10.66 -17.06 7.71
N THR A 181 9.87 -17.10 8.75
CA THR A 181 9.12 -15.93 9.27
C THR A 181 10.06 -14.82 9.73
N ALA A 182 11.08 -15.15 10.52
CA ALA A 182 12.11 -14.21 10.96
C ALA A 182 12.86 -13.57 9.78
N LYS A 183 13.20 -14.36 8.74
CA LYS A 183 13.84 -13.87 7.52
C LYS A 183 12.96 -12.85 6.79
N ARG A 184 11.64 -13.09 6.67
CA ARG A 184 10.68 -12.10 6.09
C ARG A 184 10.63 -10.82 6.91
N ILE A 185 10.54 -10.91 8.24
CA ILE A 185 10.54 -9.74 9.13
C ILE A 185 11.83 -8.93 8.96
N SER A 186 12.99 -9.58 8.94
CA SER A 186 14.29 -8.92 8.72
C SER A 186 14.35 -8.22 7.35
N GLN A 187 13.88 -8.87 6.30
CA GLN A 187 13.80 -8.28 4.96
C GLN A 187 12.90 -7.03 4.95
N LEU A 188 11.71 -7.10 5.55
CA LEU A 188 10.79 -5.96 5.64
C LEU A 188 11.42 -4.80 6.43
N LYS A 189 12.05 -5.08 7.57
CA LYS A 189 12.75 -4.06 8.37
C LYS A 189 13.87 -3.37 7.56
N SER A 190 14.75 -4.14 6.95
CA SER A 190 15.87 -3.62 6.13
C SER A 190 15.37 -2.75 4.97
N LYS A 191 14.36 -3.22 4.20
CA LYS A 191 13.80 -2.46 3.08
C LYS A 191 13.09 -1.20 3.56
N SER A 192 12.35 -1.27 4.67
CA SER A 192 11.65 -0.11 5.25
C SER A 192 12.59 0.99 5.69
N LEU A 193 13.68 0.65 6.38
CA LEU A 193 14.71 1.62 6.78
C LEU A 193 15.37 2.28 5.57
N LYS A 194 15.67 1.48 4.53
CA LYS A 194 16.26 2.00 3.30
C LYS A 194 15.31 2.95 2.56
N ILE A 195 14.01 2.63 2.49
CA ILE A 195 12.96 3.49 1.94
C ILE A 195 12.86 4.80 2.75
N ALA A 196 12.82 4.70 4.08
CA ALA A 196 12.70 5.86 4.96
C ALA A 196 13.89 6.82 4.80
N LYS A 197 15.12 6.30 4.79
CA LYS A 197 16.34 7.10 4.54
C LYS A 197 16.27 7.78 3.17
N HIS A 198 15.95 7.04 2.11
CA HIS A 198 15.90 7.58 0.76
C HIS A 198 14.85 8.68 0.60
N LEU A 199 13.61 8.44 1.05
CA LEU A 199 12.52 9.42 0.94
C LEU A 199 12.77 10.66 1.81
N SER A 200 13.31 10.48 3.02
CA SER A 200 13.64 11.63 3.88
C SER A 200 14.84 12.46 3.37
N GLY A 201 15.73 11.87 2.57
CA GLY A 201 16.74 12.62 1.81
C GLY A 201 16.12 13.47 0.70
N LYS A 202 15.05 12.98 0.04
CA LYS A 202 14.29 13.77 -0.97
C LYS A 202 13.34 14.81 -0.34
N ARG A 203 12.92 14.62 0.89
CA ARG A 203 12.03 15.54 1.63
C ARG A 203 12.45 15.60 3.10
N LYS A 204 13.29 16.56 3.47
CA LYS A 204 13.74 16.78 4.87
C LYS A 204 12.53 17.00 5.82
N GLY A 205 12.70 16.73 7.11
CA GLY A 205 11.68 16.95 8.14
C GLY A 205 10.58 15.89 8.20
N MET A 206 10.78 14.70 7.63
CA MET A 206 9.89 13.55 7.81
C MET A 206 10.25 12.80 9.09
N HIS A 207 9.24 12.39 9.87
CA HIS A 207 9.41 11.65 11.12
C HIS A 207 8.63 10.32 11.17
N GLU A 208 7.74 10.07 10.21
CA GLU A 208 6.92 8.85 10.18
C GLU A 208 6.58 8.42 8.77
N LEU A 209 6.51 7.12 8.57
CA LEU A 209 6.05 6.46 7.34
C LEU A 209 5.29 5.18 7.68
N GLY A 210 4.16 4.97 7.01
CA GLY A 210 3.50 3.68 6.94
C GLY A 210 3.71 3.09 5.55
N ILE A 211 4.51 2.03 5.45
CA ILE A 211 4.85 1.40 4.17
C ILE A 211 4.03 0.12 4.03
N ASP A 212 3.26 0.04 2.95
CA ASP A 212 2.49 -1.16 2.63
C ASP A 212 3.29 -2.02 1.65
N PHE A 213 3.70 -3.19 2.11
CA PHE A 213 4.35 -4.21 1.31
C PHE A 213 3.38 -5.35 0.98
N ALA A 214 3.67 -6.05 -0.11
CA ALA A 214 3.03 -7.33 -0.38
C ALA A 214 4.03 -8.30 -1.00
N TYR A 215 3.89 -9.58 -0.69
CA TYR A 215 4.49 -10.65 -1.46
C TYR A 215 3.54 -11.03 -2.60
N ASP A 216 4.09 -11.33 -3.78
CA ASP A 216 3.33 -11.98 -4.84
C ASP A 216 3.36 -13.51 -4.67
N LYS A 217 2.61 -14.23 -5.53
CA LYS A 217 2.58 -15.70 -5.53
C LYS A 217 3.95 -16.36 -5.73
N ASN A 218 4.92 -15.64 -6.29
CA ASN A 218 6.29 -16.10 -6.52
C ASN A 218 7.23 -15.63 -5.40
N GLN A 219 6.69 -15.09 -4.30
CA GLN A 219 7.42 -14.58 -3.14
C GLN A 219 8.32 -13.36 -3.43
N ASN A 220 8.10 -12.65 -4.55
CA ASN A 220 8.72 -11.35 -4.76
C ASN A 220 8.05 -10.29 -3.88
N LEU A 221 8.87 -9.44 -3.28
CA LEU A 221 8.41 -8.35 -2.42
C LEU A 221 8.13 -7.08 -3.25
N TRP A 222 6.96 -6.47 -3.02
CA TRP A 222 6.51 -5.25 -3.68
C TRP A 222 6.14 -4.17 -2.66
N VAL A 223 6.42 -2.91 -3.00
CA VAL A 223 5.90 -1.73 -2.27
C VAL A 223 4.59 -1.31 -2.95
N ILE A 224 3.48 -1.52 -2.26
CA ILE A 224 2.14 -1.19 -2.77
C ILE A 224 1.82 0.29 -2.58
N GLU A 225 2.21 0.83 -1.41
CA GLU A 225 1.97 2.22 -1.04
C GLU A 225 2.95 2.68 0.05
N VAL A 226 3.27 3.97 0.07
CA VAL A 226 3.94 4.63 1.19
C VAL A 226 3.08 5.80 1.68
N ASN A 227 2.60 5.68 2.89
CA ASN A 227 1.80 6.71 3.56
C ASN A 227 2.70 7.58 4.44
N SER A 228 2.87 8.84 4.07
CA SER A 228 3.67 9.83 4.81
C SER A 228 2.84 10.95 5.42
N ASN A 229 1.56 11.08 5.05
CA ASN A 229 0.69 12.17 5.54
C ASN A 229 0.03 11.82 6.87
N HIS A 230 -0.11 10.99 7.51
CA HIS A 230 -0.76 10.59 8.77
C HIS A 230 -0.99 9.07 8.78
N PRO A 231 0.12 8.29 8.73
CA PRO A 231 -0.02 6.85 8.72
C PRO A 231 -0.70 6.35 9.98
N GLN A 232 -1.80 5.60 9.81
CA GLN A 232 -2.57 5.08 10.92
C GLN A 232 -1.90 3.84 11.52
N PHE A 233 -1.82 3.79 12.84
CA PHE A 233 -1.33 2.63 13.60
C PHE A 233 -2.21 2.27 14.80
N TYR A 234 -3.36 2.95 14.97
CA TYR A 234 -4.34 2.66 16.03
C TYR A 234 -4.70 1.17 16.15
N PRO A 235 -4.85 0.39 15.05
CA PRO A 235 -5.15 -1.03 15.17
C PRO A 235 -4.14 -1.85 15.97
N MET A 236 -2.90 -1.35 16.12
CA MET A 236 -1.88 -1.97 16.97
C MET A 236 -2.21 -1.95 18.46
N LYS A 237 -3.10 -1.04 18.90
CA LYS A 237 -3.55 -1.01 20.30
C LYS A 237 -4.07 -2.37 20.80
N ARG A 238 -4.76 -3.11 19.92
CA ARG A 238 -5.27 -4.47 20.21
C ARG A 238 -4.33 -5.59 19.77
N LEU A 239 -3.58 -5.39 18.68
CA LEU A 239 -2.75 -6.44 18.09
C LEU A 239 -1.41 -6.61 18.83
N ASP A 240 -0.76 -5.50 19.19
CA ASP A 240 0.50 -5.44 19.95
C ASP A 240 0.54 -4.13 20.76
N PRO A 241 0.02 -4.15 21.99
CA PRO A 241 -0.04 -2.97 22.86
C PRO A 241 1.34 -2.36 23.16
N LYS A 242 2.40 -3.20 23.24
CA LYS A 242 3.78 -2.73 23.51
C LYS A 242 4.30 -1.92 22.31
N ALA A 243 4.15 -2.44 21.08
CA ALA A 243 4.52 -1.70 19.88
C ALA A 243 3.67 -0.42 19.73
N TYR A 244 2.38 -0.47 20.07
CA TYR A 244 1.52 0.71 20.05
C TYR A 244 2.01 1.81 21.01
N LYS A 245 2.34 1.46 22.26
CA LYS A 245 2.90 2.40 23.27
C LYS A 245 4.18 3.05 22.74
N LYS A 246 5.09 2.26 22.18
CA LYS A 246 6.34 2.75 21.56
C LYS A 246 6.07 3.70 20.40
N MET A 247 5.14 3.38 19.51
CA MET A 247 4.78 4.26 18.38
C MET A 247 4.20 5.58 18.86
N LYS A 248 3.40 5.59 19.92
CA LYS A 248 2.90 6.82 20.55
C LYS A 248 4.01 7.66 21.15
N GLU A 249 4.99 7.07 21.81
CA GLU A 249 6.17 7.77 22.33
C GLU A 249 6.92 8.49 21.20
N PHE A 250 7.19 7.80 20.09
CA PHE A 250 7.79 8.42 18.91
C PHE A 250 6.91 9.54 18.37
N ALA A 251 5.60 9.33 18.24
CA ALA A 251 4.65 10.31 17.73
C ALA A 251 4.64 11.60 18.55
N ARG A 252 4.63 11.49 19.87
CA ARG A 252 4.71 12.64 20.79
C ARG A 252 5.98 13.46 20.61
N SER A 253 7.12 12.83 20.33
CA SER A 253 8.41 13.53 20.20
C SER A 253 8.45 14.52 19.03
N TYR A 254 7.59 14.38 18.00
CA TYR A 254 7.43 15.35 16.92
C TYR A 254 6.04 16.04 16.92
N GLY A 255 5.36 16.02 18.09
CA GLY A 255 4.14 16.78 18.34
C GLY A 255 2.84 16.14 17.84
N ARG A 256 2.83 14.85 17.47
CA ARG A 256 1.61 14.13 17.11
C ARG A 256 0.89 13.63 18.36
N LYS A 257 -0.30 14.20 18.66
CA LYS A 257 -1.10 13.89 19.87
C LYS A 257 -2.23 12.89 19.62
N ASP A 258 -2.70 12.77 18.39
CA ASP A 258 -3.86 11.98 17.95
C ASP A 258 -3.50 10.54 17.52
N ALA A 259 -2.51 9.95 18.16
CA ALA A 259 -2.01 8.62 17.86
C ALA A 259 -2.43 7.58 18.91
#